data_47029e56adad8b846af83e37959da376
#
_entry.id   47029e56adad8b846af83e37959da376
#
_cell.length_a   1.000
_cell.length_b   1.000
_cell.length_c   1.000
_cell.angle_alpha   90.00
_cell.angle_beta   90.00
_cell.angle_gamma   90.00
#
_symmetry.space_group_name_H-M   'P 1'
#
loop_
_entity.id
_entity.type
_entity.pdbx_description
1 polymer ?
#
loop_
_entity_poly.entity_id
_entity_poly.type
_entity_poly.pdbx_seq_one_letter_code
_entity_poly.pdbx_strand_id
1 'polypeptide(L)'
;ARFELRGIPPMVAGAARIRITYQVDADGLLSVSARELRSGVEASISVKPAYGLGDDDIARMLQDSYTSADTDMVARALREEQVEAERILLATQSALDEDGGLLDADERVAVDGLMQKVRDAIAQSQSGAIDHQALKLAIEALADGTEDFASRRMDRSVRTALFMRLNCLACA
;
A
#
# COMPACT_ATOMS: atom_id res chain seq x y z
N ALA A 1 -25.39 25.11 -15.77
CA ALA A 1 -26.07 24.32 -16.79
C ALA A 1 -27.47 24.89 -17.04
N ARG A 2 -27.95 24.83 -18.28
CA ARG A 2 -29.28 25.28 -18.69
C ARG A 2 -29.90 24.19 -19.57
N PHE A 3 -31.17 23.87 -19.33
CA PHE A 3 -31.94 22.99 -20.21
C PHE A 3 -33.39 23.52 -20.39
N GLU A 4 -34.08 23.05 -21.39
CA GLU A 4 -35.42 23.49 -21.71
C GLU A 4 -36.35 22.28 -21.79
N LEU A 5 -37.52 22.39 -21.17
CA LEU A 5 -38.60 21.43 -21.31
C LEU A 5 -39.48 21.85 -22.52
N ARG A 6 -39.40 21.10 -23.62
CA ARG A 6 -40.14 21.35 -24.87
C ARG A 6 -41.22 20.29 -25.11
N GLY A 7 -42.20 20.63 -25.93
CA GLY A 7 -43.25 19.70 -26.32
C GLY A 7 -44.44 19.65 -25.35
N ILE A 8 -44.56 20.63 -24.45
CA ILE A 8 -45.78 20.75 -23.62
C ILE A 8 -46.92 21.16 -24.50
N PRO A 9 -48.07 20.42 -24.51
CA PRO A 9 -49.24 20.83 -25.28
C PRO A 9 -49.78 22.19 -24.86
N PRO A 10 -50.37 22.97 -25.78
CA PRO A 10 -50.96 24.25 -25.43
C PRO A 10 -52.11 24.03 -24.43
N MET A 11 -52.10 24.76 -23.33
CA MET A 11 -53.10 24.71 -22.27
C MET A 11 -53.36 26.08 -21.69
N VAL A 12 -54.47 26.19 -20.95
CA VAL A 12 -54.85 27.47 -20.31
C VAL A 12 -53.74 27.98 -19.39
N ALA A 13 -53.55 29.29 -19.38
CA ALA A 13 -52.52 29.89 -18.52
C ALA A 13 -52.64 29.45 -17.04
N GLY A 14 -51.56 29.01 -16.45
CA GLY A 14 -51.52 28.49 -15.09
C GLY A 14 -51.94 27.01 -14.92
N ALA A 15 -52.30 26.29 -15.98
CA ALA A 15 -52.69 24.89 -15.89
C ALA A 15 -51.51 23.92 -15.92
N ALA A 16 -50.36 24.32 -16.46
CA ALA A 16 -49.15 23.51 -16.48
C ALA A 16 -48.57 23.33 -15.06
N ARG A 17 -48.36 22.08 -14.65
CA ARG A 17 -47.73 21.72 -13.39
C ARG A 17 -46.44 20.99 -13.67
N ILE A 18 -45.32 21.64 -13.37
CA ILE A 18 -43.98 21.10 -13.60
C ILE A 18 -43.40 20.64 -12.26
N ARG A 19 -43.01 19.36 -12.20
CA ARG A 19 -42.24 18.80 -11.11
C ARG A 19 -40.77 18.85 -11.51
N ILE A 20 -39.94 19.46 -10.66
CA ILE A 20 -38.50 19.44 -10.81
C ILE A 20 -37.92 18.55 -9.73
N THR A 21 -37.07 17.59 -10.15
CA THR A 21 -36.38 16.68 -9.25
C THR A 21 -34.88 16.91 -9.36
N TYR A 22 -34.24 17.12 -8.24
CA TYR A 22 -32.78 17.20 -8.11
C TYR A 22 -32.30 15.92 -7.43
N GLN A 23 -31.33 15.26 -8.04
CA GLN A 23 -30.71 14.07 -7.51
C GLN A 23 -29.19 14.22 -7.56
N VAL A 24 -28.53 13.99 -6.43
CA VAL A 24 -27.07 13.91 -6.35
C VAL A 24 -26.72 12.47 -6.03
N ASP A 25 -25.86 11.88 -6.84
CA ASP A 25 -25.35 10.53 -6.59
C ASP A 25 -24.14 10.54 -5.65
N ALA A 26 -23.64 9.33 -5.31
CA ALA A 26 -22.48 9.15 -4.44
C ALA A 26 -21.18 9.75 -5.00
N ASP A 27 -21.11 9.91 -6.32
CA ASP A 27 -19.95 10.49 -7.03
C ASP A 27 -20.07 12.02 -7.17
N GLY A 28 -21.12 12.63 -6.59
CA GLY A 28 -21.36 14.07 -6.64
C GLY A 28 -21.95 14.55 -7.98
N LEU A 29 -22.43 13.65 -8.84
CA LEU A 29 -23.06 14.01 -10.11
C LEU A 29 -24.48 14.51 -9.83
N LEU A 30 -24.76 15.76 -10.21
CA LEU A 30 -26.11 16.35 -10.11
C LEU A 30 -26.92 16.02 -11.37
N SER A 31 -28.01 15.28 -11.19
CA SER A 31 -29.03 15.07 -12.20
C SER A 31 -30.25 15.93 -11.90
N VAL A 32 -30.71 16.68 -12.89
CA VAL A 32 -31.90 17.51 -12.77
C VAL A 32 -32.89 17.06 -13.82
N SER A 33 -34.12 16.66 -13.42
CA SER A 33 -35.21 16.35 -14.32
C SER A 33 -36.38 17.27 -14.09
N ALA A 34 -37.08 17.64 -15.18
CA ALA A 34 -38.30 18.41 -15.15
C ALA A 34 -39.38 17.63 -15.89
N ARG A 35 -40.53 17.40 -15.25
CA ARG A 35 -41.66 16.67 -15.83
C ARG A 35 -42.97 17.47 -15.69
N GLU A 36 -43.69 17.63 -16.80
CA GLU A 36 -45.05 18.15 -16.78
C GLU A 36 -46.01 17.03 -16.37
N LEU A 37 -46.84 17.26 -15.33
CA LEU A 37 -47.61 16.20 -14.66
C LEU A 37 -48.82 15.71 -15.44
N ARG A 38 -49.41 16.51 -16.37
CA ARG A 38 -50.58 16.15 -17.14
C ARG A 38 -50.24 15.47 -18.48
N SER A 39 -49.25 16.03 -19.18
CA SER A 39 -48.79 15.52 -20.47
C SER A 39 -47.73 14.42 -20.34
N GLY A 40 -47.08 14.36 -19.20
CA GLY A 40 -45.98 13.42 -18.98
C GLY A 40 -44.69 13.79 -19.71
N VAL A 41 -44.61 14.94 -20.36
CA VAL A 41 -43.39 15.40 -21.05
C VAL A 41 -42.29 15.62 -20.02
N GLU A 42 -41.13 15.04 -20.28
CA GLU A 42 -40.00 15.08 -19.40
C GLU A 42 -38.70 15.47 -20.13
N ALA A 43 -37.85 16.23 -19.49
CA ALA A 43 -36.51 16.51 -19.93
C ALA A 43 -35.56 16.35 -18.71
N SER A 44 -34.34 15.88 -18.95
CA SER A 44 -33.36 15.74 -17.92
C SER A 44 -31.98 16.20 -18.40
N ILE A 45 -31.14 16.63 -17.45
CA ILE A 45 -29.75 16.98 -17.69
C ILE A 45 -28.92 16.47 -16.53
N SER A 46 -27.74 15.91 -16.83
CA SER A 46 -26.74 15.59 -15.84
C SER A 46 -25.64 16.63 -15.86
N VAL A 47 -25.35 17.22 -14.71
CA VAL A 47 -24.32 18.23 -14.53
C VAL A 47 -23.15 17.58 -13.85
N LYS A 48 -22.06 17.35 -14.56
CA LYS A 48 -20.80 16.93 -13.97
C LYS A 48 -20.19 18.12 -13.24
N PRO A 49 -19.70 17.97 -11.99
CA PRO A 49 -18.97 19.02 -11.34
C PRO A 49 -17.70 19.32 -12.18
N ALA A 50 -17.59 20.52 -12.66
CA ALA A 50 -16.38 20.99 -13.32
C ALA A 50 -15.38 21.38 -12.22
N TYR A 51 -14.45 20.49 -11.87
CA TYR A 51 -13.38 20.78 -10.90
C TYR A 51 -12.29 21.72 -11.44
N GLY A 52 -12.57 22.48 -12.46
CA GLY A 52 -11.63 23.41 -13.07
C GLY A 52 -10.57 22.75 -13.96
N LEU A 53 -10.66 21.43 -14.19
CA LEU A 53 -9.80 20.69 -15.11
C LEU A 53 -10.51 20.54 -16.45
N GLY A 54 -9.83 20.93 -17.54
CA GLY A 54 -10.28 20.65 -18.92
C GLY A 54 -10.08 19.19 -19.27
N ASP A 55 -10.83 18.69 -20.26
CA ASP A 55 -10.69 17.31 -20.76
C ASP A 55 -9.25 17.01 -21.22
N ASP A 56 -8.57 18.01 -21.81
CA ASP A 56 -7.17 17.92 -22.23
C ASP A 56 -6.21 17.81 -21.02
N ASP A 57 -6.50 18.49 -19.91
CA ASP A 57 -5.72 18.40 -18.69
C ASP A 57 -5.87 17.02 -18.06
N ILE A 58 -7.07 16.47 -18.03
CA ILE A 58 -7.35 15.12 -17.55
C ILE A 58 -6.62 14.07 -18.41
N ALA A 59 -6.69 14.19 -19.74
CA ALA A 59 -6.01 13.28 -20.65
C ALA A 59 -4.49 13.31 -20.44
N ARG A 60 -3.90 14.49 -20.29
CA ARG A 60 -2.47 14.65 -20.00
C ARG A 60 -2.08 14.03 -18.65
N MET A 61 -2.85 14.29 -17.59
CA MET A 61 -2.60 13.72 -16.26
C MET A 61 -2.68 12.18 -16.27
N LEU A 62 -3.62 11.61 -17.03
CA LEU A 62 -3.71 10.16 -17.21
C LEU A 62 -2.48 9.62 -17.96
N GLN A 63 -2.06 10.28 -19.02
CA GLN A 63 -0.87 9.87 -19.79
C GLN A 63 0.40 9.95 -18.95
N ASP A 64 0.58 11.03 -18.18
CA ASP A 64 1.69 11.18 -17.23
C ASP A 64 1.67 10.10 -16.16
N SER A 65 0.49 9.74 -15.65
CA SER A 65 0.33 8.64 -14.70
C SER A 65 0.75 7.28 -15.27
N TYR A 66 0.38 6.98 -16.51
CA TYR A 66 0.81 5.74 -17.17
C TYR A 66 2.31 5.70 -17.41
N THR A 67 2.92 6.80 -17.84
CA THR A 67 4.37 6.86 -18.07
C THR A 67 5.18 6.78 -16.78
N SER A 68 4.62 7.24 -15.65
CA SER A 68 5.29 7.18 -14.34
C SER A 68 5.08 5.85 -13.61
N ALA A 69 4.10 5.02 -14.03
CA ALA A 69 3.72 3.80 -13.31
C ALA A 69 4.88 2.82 -13.11
N ASP A 70 5.74 2.64 -14.13
CA ASP A 70 6.89 1.73 -14.06
C ASP A 70 7.96 2.26 -13.09
N THR A 71 8.23 3.56 -13.12
CA THR A 71 9.20 4.18 -12.20
C THR A 71 8.71 4.16 -10.76
N ASP A 72 7.42 4.39 -10.55
CA ASP A 72 6.79 4.33 -9.23
C ASP A 72 6.79 2.92 -8.66
N MET A 73 6.58 1.90 -9.50
CA MET A 73 6.64 0.49 -9.11
C MET A 73 8.05 0.11 -8.64
N VAL A 74 9.09 0.49 -9.40
CA VAL A 74 10.49 0.22 -9.03
C VAL A 74 10.87 0.96 -7.73
N ALA A 75 10.45 2.23 -7.60
CA ALA A 75 10.71 3.01 -6.39
C ALA A 75 10.01 2.43 -5.15
N ARG A 76 8.80 1.89 -5.33
CA ARG A 76 8.08 1.20 -4.25
C ARG A 76 8.78 -0.08 -3.84
N ALA A 77 9.13 -0.95 -4.82
CA ALA A 77 9.85 -2.18 -4.55
C ALA A 77 11.16 -1.93 -3.79
N LEU A 78 11.92 -0.89 -4.18
CA LEU A 78 13.15 -0.53 -3.46
C LEU A 78 12.88 -0.12 -2.01
N ARG A 79 11.82 0.64 -1.74
CA ARG A 79 11.46 1.04 -0.36
C ARG A 79 11.02 -0.14 0.49
N GLU A 80 10.27 -1.08 -0.09
CA GLU A 80 9.85 -2.30 0.58
C GLU A 80 11.06 -3.13 1.01
N GLU A 81 12.04 -3.32 0.12
CA GLU A 81 13.28 -4.02 0.44
C GLU A 81 14.14 -3.27 1.46
N GLN A 82 14.17 -1.93 1.44
CA GLN A 82 14.87 -1.14 2.47
C GLN A 82 14.28 -1.37 3.87
N VAL A 83 12.96 -1.36 4.00
CA VAL A 83 12.29 -1.63 5.29
C VAL A 83 12.55 -3.06 5.76
N GLU A 84 12.52 -4.03 4.85
CA GLU A 84 12.82 -5.43 5.17
C GLU A 84 14.28 -5.61 5.62
N ALA A 85 15.23 -4.94 4.95
CA ALA A 85 16.64 -4.93 5.33
C ALA A 85 16.87 -4.37 6.75
N GLU A 86 16.23 -3.26 7.09
CA GLU A 86 16.30 -2.68 8.43
C GLU A 86 15.70 -3.62 9.47
N ARG A 87 14.56 -4.27 9.14
CA ARG A 87 13.88 -5.23 10.02
C ARG A 87 14.77 -6.43 10.33
N ILE A 88 15.39 -7.04 9.32
CA ILE A 88 16.23 -8.22 9.50
C ILE A 88 17.51 -7.88 10.27
N LEU A 89 18.10 -6.70 10.02
CA LEU A 89 19.26 -6.22 10.80
C LEU A 89 18.91 -6.07 12.28
N LEU A 90 17.79 -5.45 12.60
CA LEU A 90 17.34 -5.26 13.98
C LEU A 90 17.05 -6.58 14.67
N ALA A 91 16.35 -7.50 13.98
CA ALA A 91 16.05 -8.83 14.49
C ALA A 91 17.32 -9.66 14.75
N THR A 92 18.28 -9.63 13.81
CA THR A 92 19.55 -10.33 13.94
C THR A 92 20.37 -9.75 15.10
N GLN A 93 20.44 -8.41 15.21
CA GLN A 93 21.14 -7.76 16.31
C GLN A 93 20.55 -8.15 17.67
N SER A 94 19.23 -8.09 17.83
CA SER A 94 18.54 -8.50 19.05
C SER A 94 18.81 -9.99 19.38
N ALA A 95 18.80 -10.84 18.36
CA ALA A 95 19.13 -12.24 18.53
C ALA A 95 20.58 -12.49 19.02
N LEU A 96 21.51 -11.72 18.49
CA LEU A 96 22.92 -11.79 18.90
C LEU A 96 23.15 -11.23 20.30
N ASP A 97 22.40 -10.23 20.72
CA ASP A 97 22.48 -9.63 22.05
C ASP A 97 21.95 -10.62 23.12
N GLU A 98 20.90 -11.38 22.79
CA GLU A 98 20.32 -12.36 23.73
C GLU A 98 21.09 -13.67 23.76
N ASP A 99 21.45 -14.21 22.61
CA ASP A 99 21.90 -15.59 22.43
C ASP A 99 23.25 -15.70 21.68
N GLY A 100 24.01 -14.63 21.52
CA GLY A 100 25.28 -14.62 20.78
C GLY A 100 26.31 -15.61 21.29
N GLY A 101 26.20 -16.07 22.53
CA GLY A 101 27.04 -17.14 23.09
C GLY A 101 26.79 -18.54 22.49
N LEU A 102 25.81 -18.71 21.63
CA LEU A 102 25.57 -19.94 20.86
C LEU A 102 26.43 -20.04 19.58
N LEU A 103 27.06 -18.94 19.19
CA LEU A 103 27.98 -18.88 18.07
C LEU A 103 29.42 -18.97 18.55
N ASP A 104 30.25 -19.64 17.76
CA ASP A 104 31.69 -19.54 17.96
C ASP A 104 32.25 -18.23 17.39
N ALA A 105 33.56 -17.98 17.60
CA ALA A 105 34.18 -16.71 17.18
C ALA A 105 34.15 -16.51 15.65
N ASP A 106 34.35 -17.57 14.90
CA ASP A 106 34.39 -17.50 13.43
C ASP A 106 32.99 -17.31 12.84
N GLU A 107 31.99 -18.01 13.40
CA GLU A 107 30.56 -17.84 13.04
C GLU A 107 30.11 -16.41 13.36
N ARG A 108 30.48 -15.86 14.50
CA ARG A 108 30.17 -14.49 14.90
C ARG A 108 30.72 -13.47 13.90
N VAL A 109 31.97 -13.61 13.52
CA VAL A 109 32.64 -12.74 12.53
C VAL A 109 31.92 -12.85 11.17
N ALA A 110 31.52 -14.06 10.77
CA ALA A 110 30.77 -14.28 9.52
C ALA A 110 29.42 -13.56 9.52
N VAL A 111 28.63 -13.68 10.59
CA VAL A 111 27.34 -13.01 10.73
C VAL A 111 27.50 -11.48 10.76
N ASP A 112 28.46 -10.96 11.54
CA ASP A 112 28.75 -9.52 11.60
C ASP A 112 29.15 -8.97 10.21
N GLY A 113 29.91 -9.75 9.42
CA GLY A 113 30.28 -9.42 8.05
C GLY A 113 29.08 -9.37 7.11
N LEU A 114 28.11 -10.29 7.25
CA LEU A 114 26.86 -10.28 6.47
C LEU A 114 25.98 -9.09 6.86
N MET A 115 25.85 -8.79 8.14
CA MET A 115 25.13 -7.60 8.60
C MET A 115 25.74 -6.32 8.06
N GLN A 116 27.07 -6.23 7.98
CA GLN A 116 27.74 -5.06 7.39
C GLN A 116 27.42 -4.92 5.90
N LYS A 117 27.42 -6.03 5.14
CA LYS A 117 27.04 -6.02 3.72
C LYS A 117 25.62 -5.50 3.52
N VAL A 118 24.66 -5.88 4.37
CA VAL A 118 23.29 -5.36 4.30
C VAL A 118 23.25 -3.86 4.62
N ARG A 119 23.99 -3.37 5.63
CA ARG A 119 24.09 -1.93 5.93
C ARG A 119 24.67 -1.14 4.75
N ASP A 120 25.72 -1.65 4.13
CA ASP A 120 26.35 -1.03 2.97
C ASP A 120 25.40 -1.02 1.76
N ALA A 121 24.64 -2.11 1.56
CA ALA A 121 23.62 -2.19 0.52
C ALA A 121 22.47 -1.18 0.75
N ILE A 122 22.01 -0.98 1.98
CA ILE A 122 21.02 0.06 2.31
C ILE A 122 21.57 1.44 1.95
N ALA A 123 22.78 1.76 2.32
CA ALA A 123 23.39 3.06 2.03
C ALA A 123 23.56 3.27 0.51
N GLN A 124 23.95 2.23 -0.24
CA GLN A 124 24.04 2.27 -1.70
C GLN A 124 22.69 2.42 -2.37
N SER A 125 21.64 1.79 -1.84
CA SER A 125 20.27 1.91 -2.37
C SER A 125 19.71 3.32 -2.18
N GLN A 126 20.04 3.99 -1.08
CA GLN A 126 19.65 5.38 -0.82
C GLN A 126 20.33 6.38 -1.76
N SER A 127 21.56 6.07 -2.20
CA SER A 127 22.27 6.86 -3.20
C SER A 127 21.89 6.53 -4.66
N GLY A 128 21.03 5.53 -4.88
CA GLY A 128 20.64 5.05 -6.20
C GLY A 128 21.73 4.22 -6.90
N ALA A 129 22.75 3.77 -6.17
CA ALA A 129 23.85 3.00 -6.74
C ALA A 129 23.50 1.52 -7.00
N ILE A 130 22.49 0.99 -6.28
CA ILE A 130 21.99 -0.37 -6.49
C ILE A 130 20.45 -0.37 -6.59
N ASP A 131 19.94 -1.41 -7.23
CA ASP A 131 18.51 -1.67 -7.37
C ASP A 131 17.96 -2.51 -6.20
N HIS A 132 16.64 -2.73 -6.22
CA HIS A 132 15.95 -3.55 -5.23
C HIS A 132 16.40 -5.02 -5.22
N GLN A 133 16.84 -5.57 -6.39
CA GLN A 133 17.28 -6.95 -6.49
C GLN A 133 18.62 -7.17 -5.79
N ALA A 134 19.56 -6.25 -5.93
CA ALA A 134 20.85 -6.33 -5.24
C ALA A 134 20.68 -6.23 -3.71
N LEU A 135 19.77 -5.37 -3.24
CA LEU A 135 19.44 -5.29 -1.81
C LEU A 135 18.79 -6.59 -1.30
N LYS A 136 17.86 -7.15 -2.06
CA LYS A 136 17.21 -8.43 -1.75
C LYS A 136 18.22 -9.57 -1.62
N LEU A 137 19.18 -9.69 -2.53
CA LEU A 137 20.24 -10.70 -2.44
C LEU A 137 21.09 -10.56 -1.16
N ALA A 138 21.35 -9.34 -0.71
CA ALA A 138 22.07 -9.13 0.55
C ALA A 138 21.25 -9.57 1.77
N ILE A 139 19.93 -9.35 1.75
CA ILE A 139 18.97 -9.82 2.78
C ILE A 139 18.94 -11.35 2.82
N GLU A 140 18.78 -11.98 1.67
CA GLU A 140 18.76 -13.45 1.54
C GLU A 140 20.07 -14.06 2.06
N ALA A 141 21.20 -13.50 1.70
CA ALA A 141 22.50 -13.97 2.17
C ALA A 141 22.66 -13.87 3.71
N LEU A 142 22.09 -12.84 4.35
CA LEU A 142 22.06 -12.73 5.80
C LEU A 142 21.11 -13.76 6.43
N ALA A 143 19.93 -13.98 5.82
CA ALA A 143 18.96 -14.96 6.30
C ALA A 143 19.54 -16.37 6.27
N ASP A 144 20.13 -16.77 5.12
CA ASP A 144 20.79 -18.07 4.95
C ASP A 144 21.96 -18.24 5.90
N GLY A 145 22.79 -17.21 6.05
CA GLY A 145 23.96 -17.24 6.95
C GLY A 145 23.62 -17.27 8.45
N THR A 146 22.37 -17.02 8.82
CA THR A 146 21.88 -17.06 10.21
C THR A 146 20.94 -18.24 10.50
N GLU A 147 20.67 -19.11 9.53
CA GLU A 147 19.73 -20.25 9.69
C GLU A 147 20.14 -21.22 10.80
N ASP A 148 21.40 -21.63 10.81
CA ASP A 148 21.94 -22.51 11.87
C ASP A 148 21.87 -21.88 13.25
N PHE A 149 22.14 -20.58 13.34
CA PHE A 149 22.00 -19.84 14.58
C PHE A 149 20.55 -19.79 15.07
N ALA A 150 19.60 -19.53 14.16
CA ALA A 150 18.18 -19.52 14.48
C ALA A 150 17.70 -20.92 14.96
N SER A 151 18.19 -22.00 14.33
CA SER A 151 17.91 -23.37 14.73
C SER A 151 18.41 -23.67 16.16
N ARG A 152 19.64 -23.29 16.50
CA ARG A 152 20.22 -23.45 17.86
C ARG A 152 19.45 -22.66 18.91
N ARG A 153 18.98 -21.44 18.58
CA ARG A 153 18.14 -20.62 19.47
C ARG A 153 16.81 -21.31 19.75
N MET A 154 16.18 -21.86 18.71
CA MET A 154 14.91 -22.58 18.85
C MET A 154 15.08 -23.81 19.75
N ASP A 155 16.10 -24.62 19.53
CA ASP A 155 16.43 -25.78 20.37
C ASP A 155 16.65 -25.42 21.84
N ARG A 156 17.39 -24.34 22.10
CA ARG A 156 17.61 -23.82 23.45
C ARG A 156 16.29 -23.44 24.11
N SER A 157 15.42 -22.71 23.39
CA SER A 157 14.13 -22.26 23.91
C SER A 157 13.22 -23.44 24.26
N VAL A 158 13.19 -24.47 23.39
CA VAL A 158 12.41 -25.70 23.62
C VAL A 158 12.93 -26.45 24.85
N ARG A 159 14.25 -26.63 24.97
CA ARG A 159 14.88 -27.30 26.14
C ARG A 159 14.57 -26.55 27.44
N THR A 160 14.67 -25.23 27.44
CA THR A 160 14.37 -24.39 28.61
C THR A 160 12.90 -24.52 29.03
N ALA A 161 11.97 -24.49 28.07
CA ALA A 161 10.54 -24.65 28.32
C ALA A 161 10.19 -26.05 28.88
N LEU A 162 10.82 -27.11 28.36
CA LEU A 162 10.66 -28.47 28.87
C LEU A 162 11.20 -28.60 30.29
N PHE A 163 12.36 -28.03 30.57
CA PHE A 163 12.98 -28.07 31.90
C PHE A 163 12.12 -27.33 32.95
N MET A 164 11.56 -26.20 32.63
CA MET A 164 10.64 -25.46 33.51
C MET A 164 9.36 -26.25 33.80
N ARG A 165 8.80 -26.96 32.81
CA ARG A 165 7.64 -27.82 33.02
C ARG A 165 7.91 -29.03 33.92
N LEU A 166 9.08 -29.66 33.74
CA LEU A 166 9.47 -30.82 34.58
C LEU A 166 9.69 -30.40 36.03
N ASN A 167 10.31 -29.26 36.27
CA ASN A 167 10.52 -28.76 37.62
C ASN A 167 9.22 -28.31 38.32
N CYS A 168 8.25 -27.80 37.57
CA CYS A 168 6.94 -27.45 38.12
C CYS A 168 6.12 -28.71 38.54
N LEU A 169 6.28 -29.81 37.81
CA LEU A 169 5.64 -31.08 38.14
C LEU A 169 6.31 -31.86 39.30
N ALA A 170 7.57 -31.57 39.59
CA ALA A 170 8.31 -32.17 40.68
C ALA A 170 8.07 -31.49 42.05
N CYS A 171 7.45 -30.31 42.07
CA CYS A 171 7.10 -29.54 43.27
C CYS A 171 5.64 -29.59 43.65
N ALA A 172 4.79 -30.33 42.92
CA ALA A 172 3.37 -30.61 43.24
C ALA A 172 3.18 -32.02 43.75
#